data_6f5434c648dd271f0bd136ac40709f51
#
_entry.id   6f5434c648dd271f0bd136ac40709f51
#
_cell.length_a   1.000
_cell.length_b   1.000
_cell.length_c   1.000
_cell.angle_alpha   90.00
_cell.angle_beta   90.00
_cell.angle_gamma   90.00
#
_symmetry.space_group_name_H-M   'P 1'
#
loop_
_entity.id
_entity.type
_entity.pdbx_description
1 polymer ?
#
loop_
_entity_poly.entity_id
_entity_poly.type
_entity_poly.pdbx_seq_one_letter_code
_entity_poly.pdbx_strand_id
1 'polypeptide(L)'
;CGGGGGNSGTGSAAGGTGRGPITFVTGKDNSNVWAPTVAKWNAAHADQKVTVKEQSDQADQQHDDIVQHMQAKDAGYDIVTVDVVWTAEFAAKNWLVPLKGDFALDTSKLLKPPVVAATYHGTLYAAPFASDGGMLYYRKDLVPNPPKTLDEMWSMCSIAKQHNMNCYAGQFQKYEGLTVNAAEAINTQGGQIVDGSGKVTVDSPEARKGLQMLADHYKNGDIPQEAITYQEEQGRAAFESGKLLFLRNWPYVYNLATTDGSSVVKDKFAVAPLPGVTGPGASSLGGHSEGISVYSKYKATALDFLKFIEEDAQQKFFMEQGSLAPVVGSIYADATLVAKYPYLPTLLTSIQNAVPRPVTPFYPAVTKAIEDNSYAAIKGDKSVDQAIKDMSAAISAASGG
;
A
#
# COMPACT_ATOMS: atom_id res chain seq x y z
N CYS A 1 -36.18 -24.98 -35.91
CA CYS A 1 -36.40 -23.70 -35.24
C CYS A 1 -35.77 -23.73 -33.87
N GLY A 2 -34.52 -23.40 -33.77
CA GLY A 2 -33.81 -23.32 -32.52
C GLY A 2 -33.28 -21.91 -32.34
N GLY A 3 -33.97 -21.11 -31.55
CA GLY A 3 -33.48 -19.83 -31.13
C GLY A 3 -32.44 -20.02 -30.06
N GLY A 4 -31.17 -19.95 -30.40
CA GLY A 4 -30.12 -19.88 -29.47
C GLY A 4 -30.09 -18.49 -28.82
N GLY A 5 -30.72 -18.34 -27.67
CA GLY A 5 -30.56 -17.15 -26.86
C GLY A 5 -29.17 -17.11 -26.31
N GLY A 6 -28.29 -16.35 -26.94
CA GLY A 6 -26.99 -16.04 -26.36
C GLY A 6 -27.19 -15.24 -25.09
N ASN A 7 -27.05 -15.88 -23.97
CA ASN A 7 -27.05 -15.18 -22.69
C ASN A 7 -25.73 -14.45 -22.59
N SER A 8 -25.69 -13.21 -22.99
CA SER A 8 -24.58 -12.33 -22.74
C SER A 8 -24.58 -11.93 -21.26
N GLY A 9 -24.14 -12.83 -20.40
CA GLY A 9 -24.03 -12.58 -18.97
C GLY A 9 -22.91 -11.59 -18.69
N THR A 10 -23.14 -10.31 -19.00
CA THR A 10 -22.24 -9.24 -18.65
C THR A 10 -22.26 -9.04 -17.13
N GLY A 11 -21.11 -9.12 -16.48
CA GLY A 11 -20.96 -8.85 -15.06
C GLY A 11 -21.17 -10.05 -14.15
N SER A 12 -21.37 -11.26 -14.66
CA SER A 12 -21.45 -12.50 -13.89
C SER A 12 -20.11 -13.22 -13.89
N ALA A 13 -19.73 -13.86 -12.76
CA ALA A 13 -18.57 -14.72 -12.69
C ALA A 13 -18.66 -15.91 -13.68
N ALA A 14 -19.86 -16.33 -14.04
CA ALA A 14 -20.08 -17.41 -14.99
C ALA A 14 -19.86 -16.99 -16.44
N GLY A 15 -19.95 -15.66 -16.73
CA GLY A 15 -19.72 -15.12 -18.08
C GLY A 15 -18.22 -14.95 -18.33
N GLY A 16 -17.79 -15.11 -19.61
CA GLY A 16 -16.40 -14.88 -19.99
C GLY A 16 -15.41 -15.92 -19.49
N THR A 17 -15.82 -17.18 -19.40
CA THR A 17 -14.97 -18.29 -18.98
C THR A 17 -13.99 -18.74 -20.05
N GLY A 18 -13.92 -18.04 -21.17
CA GLY A 18 -13.00 -18.35 -22.24
C GLY A 18 -11.54 -18.08 -21.88
N ARG A 19 -10.68 -18.59 -22.75
CA ARG A 19 -9.23 -18.39 -22.64
C ARG A 19 -8.74 -17.62 -23.84
N GLY A 20 -7.85 -16.68 -23.62
CA GLY A 20 -7.29 -15.83 -24.66
C GLY A 20 -6.32 -14.82 -24.08
N PRO A 21 -5.82 -13.90 -24.92
CA PRO A 21 -4.90 -12.86 -24.46
C PRO A 21 -5.60 -11.88 -23.53
N ILE A 22 -4.90 -11.45 -22.49
CA ILE A 22 -5.42 -10.53 -21.48
C ILE A 22 -4.49 -9.34 -21.28
N THR A 23 -5.05 -8.25 -20.76
CA THR A 23 -4.30 -7.07 -20.32
C THR A 23 -4.31 -7.00 -18.80
N PHE A 24 -3.12 -6.87 -18.24
CA PHE A 24 -2.89 -6.67 -16.82
C PHE A 24 -2.50 -5.22 -16.58
N VAL A 25 -3.34 -4.50 -15.82
CA VAL A 25 -3.18 -3.07 -15.55
C VAL A 25 -2.64 -2.89 -14.14
N THR A 26 -1.49 -2.24 -14.04
CA THR A 26 -0.80 -2.05 -12.77
C THR A 26 -0.10 -0.70 -12.75
N GLY A 27 0.19 -0.18 -11.57
CA GLY A 27 0.98 1.04 -11.40
C GLY A 27 2.38 0.89 -12.00
N LYS A 28 3.06 2.01 -12.17
CA LYS A 28 4.42 2.03 -12.72
C LYS A 28 5.32 1.05 -11.98
N ASP A 29 5.98 0.17 -12.72
CA ASP A 29 6.84 -0.89 -12.18
C ASP A 29 8.28 -0.39 -12.02
N ASN A 30 8.53 0.37 -10.96
CA ASN A 30 9.85 0.93 -10.66
C ASN A 30 10.89 -0.17 -10.36
N SER A 31 10.45 -1.33 -9.92
CA SER A 31 11.32 -2.46 -9.53
C SER A 31 11.55 -3.46 -10.67
N ASN A 32 10.89 -3.25 -11.81
CA ASN A 32 10.99 -4.12 -12.99
C ASN A 32 10.73 -5.61 -12.67
N VAL A 33 9.66 -5.88 -11.96
CA VAL A 33 9.28 -7.26 -11.62
C VAL A 33 8.31 -7.87 -12.65
N TRP A 34 7.51 -7.05 -13.32
CA TRP A 34 6.43 -7.56 -14.18
C TRP A 34 6.90 -8.01 -15.55
N ALA A 35 7.80 -7.28 -16.20
CA ALA A 35 8.28 -7.67 -17.52
C ALA A 35 8.87 -9.08 -17.54
N PRO A 36 9.78 -9.47 -16.64
CA PRO A 36 10.30 -10.84 -16.62
C PRO A 36 9.26 -11.87 -16.18
N THR A 37 8.35 -11.53 -15.26
CA THR A 37 7.29 -12.44 -14.82
C THR A 37 6.30 -12.75 -15.95
N VAL A 38 5.89 -11.73 -16.68
CA VAL A 38 4.97 -11.88 -17.82
C VAL A 38 5.66 -12.62 -18.98
N ALA A 39 6.95 -12.36 -19.21
CA ALA A 39 7.72 -13.10 -20.21
C ALA A 39 7.73 -14.60 -19.91
N LYS A 40 7.90 -14.99 -18.65
CA LYS A 40 7.86 -16.38 -18.21
C LYS A 40 6.49 -17.01 -18.45
N TRP A 41 5.42 -16.31 -18.11
CA TRP A 41 4.06 -16.76 -18.39
C TRP A 41 3.81 -16.92 -19.89
N ASN A 42 4.17 -15.91 -20.67
CA ASN A 42 3.92 -15.89 -22.11
C ASN A 42 4.66 -17.00 -22.86
N ALA A 43 5.86 -17.36 -22.42
CA ALA A 43 6.63 -18.48 -23.00
C ALA A 43 5.90 -19.81 -22.84
N ALA A 44 5.18 -19.99 -21.75
CA ALA A 44 4.43 -21.23 -21.46
C ALA A 44 2.97 -21.18 -21.92
N HIS A 45 2.45 -20.02 -22.33
CA HIS A 45 1.03 -19.81 -22.64
C HIS A 45 0.87 -18.97 -23.93
N ALA A 46 1.33 -19.50 -25.07
CA ALA A 46 1.36 -18.75 -26.34
C ALA A 46 0.00 -18.19 -26.78
N ASP A 47 -1.10 -18.90 -26.47
CA ASP A 47 -2.46 -18.50 -26.85
C ASP A 47 -3.18 -17.72 -25.76
N GLN A 48 -2.50 -17.46 -24.64
CA GLN A 48 -3.06 -16.78 -23.45
C GLN A 48 -2.07 -15.76 -22.93
N LYS A 49 -1.49 -14.98 -23.81
CA LYS A 49 -0.47 -13.99 -23.46
C LYS A 49 -1.04 -12.88 -22.59
N VAL A 50 -0.21 -12.42 -21.67
CA VAL A 50 -0.48 -11.26 -20.82
C VAL A 50 0.31 -10.07 -21.35
N THR A 51 -0.36 -8.95 -21.55
CA THR A 51 0.26 -7.65 -21.84
C THR A 51 0.11 -6.77 -20.61
N VAL A 52 1.21 -6.21 -20.14
CA VAL A 52 1.20 -5.26 -19.02
C VAL A 52 0.88 -3.87 -19.55
N LYS A 53 -0.12 -3.22 -18.94
CA LYS A 53 -0.39 -1.80 -19.16
C LYS A 53 -0.05 -1.05 -17.88
N GLU A 54 0.99 -0.23 -17.93
CA GLU A 54 1.40 0.57 -16.79
C GLU A 54 0.57 1.83 -16.65
N GLN A 55 0.19 2.12 -15.41
CA GLN A 55 -0.42 3.38 -14.99
C GLN A 55 0.64 4.32 -14.44
N SER A 56 0.22 5.50 -13.99
CA SER A 56 1.04 6.45 -13.25
C SER A 56 1.65 5.81 -11.99
N ASP A 57 2.71 6.40 -11.46
CA ASP A 57 3.29 6.06 -10.15
C ASP A 57 2.51 6.68 -8.96
N GLN A 58 1.46 7.45 -9.23
CA GLN A 58 0.66 8.13 -8.23
C GLN A 58 -0.63 7.34 -7.93
N ALA A 59 -0.83 6.99 -6.66
CA ALA A 59 -1.93 6.12 -6.23
C ALA A 59 -3.31 6.66 -6.64
N ASP A 60 -3.55 7.96 -6.44
CA ASP A 60 -4.86 8.55 -6.76
C ASP A 60 -5.15 8.54 -8.25
N GLN A 61 -4.13 8.71 -9.09
CA GLN A 61 -4.29 8.61 -10.54
C GLN A 61 -4.55 7.17 -10.99
N GLN A 62 -3.92 6.20 -10.34
CA GLN A 62 -4.19 4.78 -10.59
C GLN A 62 -5.66 4.44 -10.28
N HIS A 63 -6.15 4.91 -9.13
CA HIS A 63 -7.55 4.72 -8.73
C HIS A 63 -8.50 5.31 -9.77
N ASP A 64 -8.30 6.56 -10.15
CA ASP A 64 -9.19 7.26 -11.07
C ASP A 64 -9.21 6.61 -12.46
N ASP A 65 -8.06 6.11 -12.92
CA ASP A 65 -7.98 5.38 -14.19
C ASP A 65 -8.83 4.11 -14.16
N ILE A 66 -8.75 3.33 -13.08
CA ILE A 66 -9.57 2.12 -12.93
C ILE A 66 -11.06 2.49 -12.90
N VAL A 67 -11.43 3.48 -12.11
CA VAL A 67 -12.83 3.93 -11.99
C VAL A 67 -13.40 4.33 -13.34
N GLN A 68 -12.67 5.11 -14.13
CA GLN A 68 -13.10 5.53 -15.47
C GLN A 68 -13.34 4.34 -16.38
N HIS A 69 -12.43 3.38 -16.42
CA HIS A 69 -12.56 2.19 -17.28
C HIS A 69 -13.68 1.25 -16.82
N MET A 70 -13.86 1.10 -15.50
CA MET A 70 -14.97 0.30 -14.98
C MET A 70 -16.33 0.94 -15.22
N GLN A 71 -16.44 2.25 -15.08
CA GLN A 71 -17.68 2.99 -15.41
C GLN A 71 -18.02 2.87 -16.90
N ALA A 72 -17.00 2.84 -17.75
CA ALA A 72 -17.17 2.64 -19.18
C ALA A 72 -17.39 1.16 -19.57
N LYS A 73 -17.36 0.24 -18.62
CA LYS A 73 -17.48 -1.22 -18.84
C LYS A 73 -16.45 -1.72 -19.85
N ASP A 74 -15.22 -1.22 -19.75
CA ASP A 74 -14.14 -1.53 -20.68
C ASP A 74 -13.66 -2.96 -20.51
N ALA A 75 -13.88 -3.80 -21.51
CA ALA A 75 -13.42 -5.19 -21.53
C ALA A 75 -11.90 -5.31 -21.76
N GLY A 76 -11.22 -4.23 -22.07
CA GLY A 76 -9.77 -4.20 -22.28
C GLY A 76 -8.95 -4.21 -20.99
N TYR A 77 -9.58 -4.01 -19.82
CA TYR A 77 -8.94 -4.14 -18.51
C TYR A 77 -9.34 -5.49 -17.91
N ASP A 78 -8.52 -6.52 -18.10
CA ASP A 78 -8.85 -7.88 -17.62
C ASP A 78 -8.51 -8.05 -16.15
N ILE A 79 -7.26 -7.71 -15.77
CA ILE A 79 -6.80 -7.72 -14.39
C ILE A 79 -6.38 -6.31 -14.03
N VAL A 80 -6.79 -5.87 -12.85
CA VAL A 80 -6.37 -4.56 -12.31
C VAL A 80 -5.72 -4.76 -10.94
N THR A 81 -4.65 -4.03 -10.70
CA THR A 81 -4.04 -3.97 -9.38
C THR A 81 -4.92 -3.13 -8.46
N VAL A 82 -5.31 -3.72 -7.34
CA VAL A 82 -6.22 -3.14 -6.36
C VAL A 82 -5.44 -2.83 -5.09
N ASP A 83 -5.35 -1.56 -4.74
CA ASP A 83 -4.83 -1.16 -3.43
C ASP A 83 -5.76 -1.72 -2.33
N VAL A 84 -5.18 -2.07 -1.18
CA VAL A 84 -5.94 -2.65 -0.05
C VAL A 84 -7.14 -1.79 0.36
N VAL A 85 -7.10 -0.48 0.13
CA VAL A 85 -8.20 0.43 0.47
C VAL A 85 -9.28 0.54 -0.59
N TRP A 86 -9.12 -0.07 -1.76
CA TRP A 86 -10.11 -0.03 -2.84
C TRP A 86 -11.01 -1.26 -2.90
N THR A 87 -10.70 -2.31 -2.14
CA THR A 87 -11.44 -3.58 -2.20
C THR A 87 -12.93 -3.38 -1.93
N ALA A 88 -13.28 -2.71 -0.83
CA ALA A 88 -14.68 -2.49 -0.46
C ALA A 88 -15.45 -1.66 -1.52
N GLU A 89 -14.83 -0.62 -2.05
CA GLU A 89 -15.41 0.22 -3.08
C GLU A 89 -15.69 -0.58 -4.35
N PHE A 90 -14.69 -1.27 -4.88
CA PHE A 90 -14.81 -1.99 -6.14
C PHE A 90 -15.73 -3.21 -6.03
N ALA A 91 -15.68 -3.90 -4.89
CA ALA A 91 -16.58 -5.01 -4.61
C ALA A 91 -18.04 -4.56 -4.50
N ALA A 92 -18.30 -3.48 -3.77
CA ALA A 92 -19.65 -2.93 -3.61
C ALA A 92 -20.25 -2.44 -4.93
N LYS A 93 -19.42 -1.97 -5.85
CA LYS A 93 -19.83 -1.54 -7.20
C LYS A 93 -19.93 -2.71 -8.18
N ASN A 94 -19.65 -3.93 -7.74
CA ASN A 94 -19.68 -5.15 -8.58
C ASN A 94 -18.73 -5.07 -9.78
N TRP A 95 -17.54 -4.49 -9.58
CA TRP A 95 -16.55 -4.38 -10.65
C TRP A 95 -15.56 -5.54 -10.69
N LEU A 96 -15.43 -6.28 -9.59
CA LEU A 96 -14.48 -7.39 -9.47
C LEU A 96 -15.24 -8.73 -9.39
N VAL A 97 -14.67 -9.75 -10.03
CA VAL A 97 -15.19 -11.11 -9.96
C VAL A 97 -14.99 -11.67 -8.56
N PRO A 98 -16.07 -12.13 -7.88
CA PRO A 98 -15.92 -12.83 -6.61
C PRO A 98 -15.09 -14.11 -6.78
N LEU A 99 -14.04 -14.28 -5.97
CA LEU A 99 -13.14 -15.44 -6.07
C LEU A 99 -13.69 -16.59 -5.21
N LYS A 100 -14.77 -17.17 -5.69
CA LYS A 100 -15.47 -18.32 -5.07
C LYS A 100 -16.02 -19.26 -6.14
N GLY A 101 -16.48 -20.44 -5.76
CA GLY A 101 -16.99 -21.42 -6.73
C GLY A 101 -15.92 -21.81 -7.73
N ASP A 102 -16.23 -21.71 -9.01
CA ASP A 102 -15.27 -22.01 -10.11
C ASP A 102 -14.08 -21.05 -10.14
N PHE A 103 -14.18 -19.89 -9.48
CA PHE A 103 -13.13 -18.89 -9.38
C PHE A 103 -12.44 -18.92 -8.00
N ALA A 104 -12.66 -19.96 -7.21
CA ALA A 104 -12.04 -20.07 -5.88
C ALA A 104 -10.51 -20.08 -5.97
N LEU A 105 -9.89 -19.36 -5.03
CA LEU A 105 -8.45 -19.27 -4.88
C LEU A 105 -8.06 -19.84 -3.52
N ASP A 106 -7.06 -20.72 -3.48
CA ASP A 106 -6.55 -21.27 -2.24
C ASP A 106 -5.66 -20.23 -1.53
N THR A 107 -6.09 -19.78 -0.35
CA THR A 107 -5.36 -18.80 0.46
C THR A 107 -4.65 -19.42 1.66
N SER A 108 -4.57 -20.74 1.77
CA SER A 108 -4.04 -21.44 2.94
C SER A 108 -2.56 -21.14 3.22
N LYS A 109 -1.77 -20.81 2.20
CA LYS A 109 -0.35 -20.46 2.32
C LYS A 109 -0.12 -18.98 2.59
N LEU A 110 -1.15 -18.14 2.50
CA LEU A 110 -1.03 -16.69 2.54
C LEU A 110 -1.11 -16.16 3.96
N LEU A 111 -0.43 -15.06 4.21
CA LEU A 111 -0.59 -14.29 5.44
C LEU A 111 -2.04 -13.83 5.59
N LYS A 112 -2.52 -13.76 6.84
CA LYS A 112 -3.90 -13.36 7.12
C LYS A 112 -4.19 -11.89 6.74
N PRO A 113 -3.35 -10.90 7.07
CA PRO A 113 -3.67 -9.50 6.79
C PRO A 113 -3.97 -9.21 5.32
N PRO A 114 -3.18 -9.64 4.33
CA PRO A 114 -3.52 -9.37 2.93
C PRO A 114 -4.78 -10.09 2.46
N VAL A 115 -5.09 -11.27 3.00
CA VAL A 115 -6.33 -11.98 2.67
C VAL A 115 -7.54 -11.21 3.21
N VAL A 116 -7.46 -10.71 4.44
CA VAL A 116 -8.52 -9.87 5.03
C VAL A 116 -8.71 -8.60 4.21
N ALA A 117 -7.61 -7.95 3.79
CA ALA A 117 -7.66 -6.74 2.99
C ALA A 117 -8.27 -6.94 1.59
N ALA A 118 -8.19 -8.15 1.04
CA ALA A 118 -8.78 -8.51 -0.26
C ALA A 118 -10.19 -9.09 -0.14
N THR A 119 -10.74 -9.13 1.06
CA THR A 119 -12.05 -9.72 1.38
C THR A 119 -13.07 -8.62 1.71
N TYR A 120 -14.29 -8.77 1.20
CA TYR A 120 -15.40 -7.88 1.50
C TYR A 120 -16.64 -8.70 1.75
N HIS A 121 -17.32 -8.46 2.88
CA HIS A 121 -18.50 -9.23 3.33
C HIS A 121 -18.30 -10.75 3.23
N GLY A 122 -17.12 -11.21 3.68
CA GLY A 122 -16.80 -12.63 3.74
C GLY A 122 -16.39 -13.29 2.43
N THR A 123 -16.31 -12.55 1.34
CA THR A 123 -15.91 -13.05 0.02
C THR A 123 -14.60 -12.42 -0.43
N LEU A 124 -13.68 -13.23 -0.92
CA LEU A 124 -12.43 -12.76 -1.52
C LEU A 124 -12.71 -12.17 -2.91
N TYR A 125 -12.20 -10.97 -3.19
CA TYR A 125 -12.42 -10.29 -4.47
C TYR A 125 -11.14 -10.06 -5.27
N ALA A 126 -9.99 -10.33 -4.69
CA ALA A 126 -8.72 -10.17 -5.40
C ALA A 126 -7.70 -11.15 -4.83
N ALA A 127 -6.70 -11.50 -5.63
CA ALA A 127 -5.58 -12.33 -5.21
C ALA A 127 -4.52 -11.45 -4.53
N PRO A 128 -4.20 -11.65 -3.26
CA PRO A 128 -3.09 -10.93 -2.64
C PRO A 128 -1.80 -11.11 -3.43
N PHE A 129 -1.11 -9.98 -3.67
CA PHE A 129 0.13 -9.95 -4.44
C PHE A 129 1.31 -9.54 -3.57
N ALA A 130 1.19 -8.40 -2.86
CA ALA A 130 2.18 -7.89 -1.93
C ALA A 130 1.46 -7.34 -0.71
N SER A 131 2.00 -7.60 0.47
CA SER A 131 1.43 -7.12 1.73
C SER A 131 2.44 -6.21 2.42
N ASP A 132 2.18 -4.90 2.41
CA ASP A 132 3.15 -3.92 2.90
C ASP A 132 2.90 -3.53 4.35
N GLY A 133 4.00 -3.40 5.09
CA GLY A 133 4.08 -2.69 6.34
C GLY A 133 5.15 -1.61 6.24
N GLY A 134 4.89 -0.45 6.80
CA GLY A 134 5.86 0.65 6.83
C GLY A 134 7.06 0.31 7.70
N MET A 135 8.22 0.83 7.32
CA MET A 135 9.46 0.68 8.07
C MET A 135 10.18 2.02 8.16
N LEU A 136 11.03 2.15 9.17
CA LEU A 136 11.93 3.29 9.30
C LEU A 136 13.24 2.96 8.60
N TYR A 137 13.53 3.66 7.51
CA TYR A 137 14.84 3.66 6.87
C TYR A 137 15.72 4.66 7.58
N TYR A 138 16.95 4.26 7.94
CA TYR A 138 17.85 5.15 8.66
C TYR A 138 19.30 4.99 8.19
N ARG A 139 20.07 6.06 8.34
CA ARG A 139 21.50 6.08 8.03
C ARG A 139 22.29 5.44 9.18
N LYS A 140 22.62 4.16 9.03
CA LYS A 140 23.32 3.40 10.08
C LYS A 140 24.78 3.85 10.30
N ASP A 141 25.34 4.52 9.29
CA ASP A 141 26.68 5.11 9.42
C ASP A 141 26.71 6.32 10.36
N LEU A 142 25.57 7.00 10.53
CA LEU A 142 25.43 8.15 11.41
C LEU A 142 24.68 7.81 12.71
N VAL A 143 23.80 6.83 12.67
CA VAL A 143 22.98 6.36 13.79
C VAL A 143 23.14 4.85 13.89
N PRO A 144 24.17 4.37 14.63
CA PRO A 144 24.44 2.92 14.73
C PRO A 144 23.30 2.13 15.39
N ASN A 145 22.61 2.74 16.35
CA ASN A 145 21.47 2.16 17.05
C ASN A 145 20.21 2.93 16.67
N PRO A 146 19.28 2.32 15.89
CA PRO A 146 18.09 3.04 15.46
C PRO A 146 17.21 3.43 16.63
N PRO A 147 16.44 4.53 16.52
CA PRO A 147 15.53 4.95 17.57
C PRO A 147 14.42 3.92 17.77
N LYS A 148 14.09 3.61 19.02
CA LYS A 148 12.98 2.72 19.38
C LYS A 148 11.69 3.48 19.62
N THR A 149 11.80 4.75 19.99
CA THR A 149 10.66 5.61 20.28
C THR A 149 10.71 6.87 19.44
N LEU A 150 9.55 7.52 19.32
CA LEU A 150 9.43 8.81 18.62
C LEU A 150 10.30 9.87 19.30
N ASP A 151 10.31 9.92 20.62
CA ASP A 151 11.12 10.89 21.35
C ASP A 151 12.63 10.69 21.08
N GLU A 152 13.08 9.45 21.02
CA GLU A 152 14.47 9.14 20.64
C GLU A 152 14.76 9.61 19.21
N MET A 153 13.86 9.34 18.27
CA MET A 153 14.03 9.77 16.87
C MET A 153 14.15 11.30 16.76
N TRP A 154 13.26 12.02 17.40
CA TRP A 154 13.30 13.48 17.34
C TRP A 154 14.56 14.03 18.03
N SER A 155 15.03 13.39 19.11
CA SER A 155 16.27 13.79 19.75
C SER A 155 17.50 13.63 18.84
N MET A 156 17.45 12.69 17.89
CA MET A 156 18.53 12.45 16.93
C MET A 156 18.55 13.45 15.78
N CYS A 157 17.58 14.35 15.67
CA CYS A 157 17.59 15.40 14.65
C CYS A 157 18.79 16.34 14.78
N SER A 158 19.42 16.44 15.95
CA SER A 158 20.70 17.15 16.14
C SER A 158 21.82 16.54 15.30
N ILE A 159 21.81 15.23 15.08
CA ILE A 159 22.79 14.53 14.23
C ILE A 159 22.60 14.97 12.77
N ALA A 160 21.35 15.04 12.31
CA ALA A 160 21.06 15.53 10.97
C ALA A 160 21.58 16.94 10.75
N LYS A 161 21.40 17.85 11.70
CA LYS A 161 21.90 19.22 11.66
C LYS A 161 23.43 19.26 11.57
N GLN A 162 24.13 18.44 12.36
CA GLN A 162 25.59 18.34 12.34
C GLN A 162 26.13 17.93 10.96
N HIS A 163 25.38 17.13 10.22
CA HIS A 163 25.75 16.63 8.91
C HIS A 163 25.08 17.40 7.75
N ASN A 164 24.44 18.51 8.04
CA ASN A 164 23.73 19.35 7.05
C ASN A 164 22.69 18.55 6.26
N MET A 165 21.91 17.73 6.97
CA MET A 165 20.86 16.87 6.44
C MET A 165 19.52 17.25 7.04
N ASN A 166 18.45 16.87 6.34
CA ASN A 166 17.10 16.85 6.91
C ASN A 166 16.94 15.63 7.83
N CYS A 167 16.06 15.75 8.83
CA CYS A 167 15.92 14.70 9.84
C CYS A 167 14.95 13.59 9.41
N TYR A 168 13.69 13.93 9.17
CA TYR A 168 12.64 12.93 8.96
C TYR A 168 11.69 13.35 7.84
N ALA A 169 11.34 12.39 7.00
CA ALA A 169 10.27 12.57 6.03
C ALA A 169 9.44 11.29 5.92
N GLY A 170 8.23 11.48 5.47
CA GLY A 170 7.29 10.45 5.05
C GLY A 170 6.59 10.92 3.78
N GLN A 171 5.30 10.62 3.66
CA GLN A 171 4.46 11.00 2.54
C GLN A 171 3.45 12.04 3.02
N PHE A 172 3.75 13.31 2.80
CA PHE A 172 2.96 14.41 3.36
C PHE A 172 2.27 15.29 2.30
N GLN A 173 2.38 14.95 1.01
CA GLN A 173 1.55 15.58 -0.01
C GLN A 173 0.08 15.23 0.25
N LYS A 174 -0.84 16.07 -0.21
CA LYS A 174 -2.28 15.83 -0.05
C LYS A 174 -2.75 14.73 -1.02
N TYR A 175 -2.64 13.47 -0.63
CA TYR A 175 -3.03 12.28 -1.39
C TYR A 175 -3.16 11.09 -0.42
N GLU A 176 -3.38 9.88 -0.93
CA GLU A 176 -3.58 8.69 -0.10
C GLU A 176 -2.43 8.44 0.90
N GLY A 177 -1.20 8.69 0.51
CA GLY A 177 -0.04 8.51 1.40
C GLY A 177 -0.08 9.40 2.64
N LEU A 178 -0.71 10.55 2.57
CA LEU A 178 -0.93 11.39 3.76
C LEU A 178 -1.92 10.73 4.72
N THR A 179 -2.98 10.12 4.20
CA THR A 179 -3.88 9.30 5.04
C THR A 179 -3.13 8.21 5.76
N VAL A 180 -2.22 7.51 5.07
CA VAL A 180 -1.35 6.49 5.67
C VAL A 180 -0.54 7.08 6.83
N ASN A 181 0.18 8.16 6.60
CA ASN A 181 1.08 8.76 7.60
C ASN A 181 0.31 9.38 8.78
N ALA A 182 -0.83 10.02 8.51
CA ALA A 182 -1.69 10.56 9.57
C ALA A 182 -2.31 9.44 10.42
N ALA A 183 -2.80 8.38 9.79
CA ALA A 183 -3.34 7.21 10.49
C ALA A 183 -2.29 6.56 11.37
N GLU A 184 -1.06 6.42 10.90
CA GLU A 184 0.05 5.88 11.68
C GLU A 184 0.35 6.74 12.91
N ALA A 185 0.38 8.06 12.75
CA ALA A 185 0.60 8.97 13.86
C ALA A 185 -0.51 8.87 14.92
N ILE A 186 -1.76 8.78 14.48
CA ILE A 186 -2.93 8.64 15.34
C ILE A 186 -2.92 7.29 16.06
N ASN A 187 -2.74 6.19 15.30
CA ASN A 187 -2.76 4.83 15.86
C ASN A 187 -1.60 4.59 16.82
N THR A 188 -0.42 5.13 16.53
CA THR A 188 0.76 5.00 17.39
C THR A 188 0.54 5.62 18.77
N GLN A 189 -0.28 6.67 18.86
CA GLN A 189 -0.65 7.29 20.14
C GLN A 189 -1.83 6.59 20.84
N GLY A 190 -2.35 5.51 20.28
CA GLY A 190 -3.51 4.79 20.81
C GLY A 190 -4.86 5.28 20.32
N GLY A 191 -4.89 6.25 19.40
CA GLY A 191 -6.12 6.71 18.77
C GLY A 191 -6.56 5.79 17.64
N GLN A 192 -7.82 5.94 17.22
CA GLN A 192 -8.40 5.23 16.09
C GLN A 192 -9.21 6.20 15.23
N ILE A 193 -9.17 6.03 13.93
CA ILE A 193 -10.02 6.80 13.01
C ILE A 193 -11.45 6.26 13.09
N VAL A 194 -11.56 4.93 12.98
CA VAL A 194 -12.80 4.17 13.22
C VAL A 194 -12.49 3.01 14.14
N ASP A 195 -13.46 2.56 14.92
CA ASP A 195 -13.31 1.37 15.75
C ASP A 195 -13.63 0.09 14.98
N GLY A 196 -13.55 -1.06 15.66
CA GLY A 196 -13.80 -2.37 15.05
C GLY A 196 -15.23 -2.56 14.52
N SER A 197 -16.19 -1.73 14.93
CA SER A 197 -17.57 -1.72 14.43
C SER A 197 -17.80 -0.74 13.29
N GLY A 198 -16.77 0.03 12.90
CA GLY A 198 -16.88 1.07 11.88
C GLY A 198 -17.37 2.42 12.41
N LYS A 199 -17.54 2.56 13.72
CA LYS A 199 -17.91 3.84 14.33
C LYS A 199 -16.73 4.82 14.24
N VAL A 200 -17.01 6.06 13.88
CA VAL A 200 -16.00 7.13 13.82
C VAL A 200 -15.59 7.54 15.24
N THR A 201 -14.32 7.35 15.57
CA THR A 201 -13.76 7.57 16.91
C THR A 201 -12.54 8.50 16.89
N VAL A 202 -12.28 9.17 15.77
CA VAL A 202 -11.08 9.99 15.60
C VAL A 202 -11.09 11.24 16.51
N ASP A 203 -12.25 11.70 16.94
CA ASP A 203 -12.34 12.82 17.89
C ASP A 203 -11.93 12.35 19.28
N SER A 204 -10.63 12.33 19.53
CA SER A 204 -10.03 11.83 20.75
C SER A 204 -8.75 12.60 21.10
N PRO A 205 -8.36 12.61 22.39
CA PRO A 205 -7.07 13.20 22.79
C PRO A 205 -5.88 12.52 22.12
N GLU A 206 -5.94 11.22 21.94
CA GLU A 206 -4.85 10.41 21.33
C GLU A 206 -4.64 10.79 19.86
N ALA A 207 -5.72 10.97 19.11
CA ALA A 207 -5.63 11.41 17.71
C ALA A 207 -5.04 12.83 17.61
N ARG A 208 -5.43 13.71 18.51
CA ARG A 208 -4.86 15.07 18.58
C ARG A 208 -3.36 15.02 18.87
N LYS A 209 -2.94 14.17 19.79
CA LYS A 209 -1.53 14.03 20.13
C LYS A 209 -0.71 13.56 18.94
N GLY A 210 -1.20 12.59 18.17
CA GLY A 210 -0.53 12.11 16.97
C GLY A 210 -0.39 13.18 15.90
N LEU A 211 -1.45 13.87 15.59
CA LEU A 211 -1.46 14.90 14.56
C LEU A 211 -0.67 16.14 14.99
N GLN A 212 -0.72 16.49 16.29
CA GLN A 212 0.06 17.59 16.84
C GLN A 212 1.56 17.35 16.74
N MET A 213 2.00 16.12 16.95
CA MET A 213 3.40 15.75 16.77
C MET A 213 3.89 16.06 15.35
N LEU A 214 3.13 15.69 14.34
CA LEU A 214 3.49 15.98 12.95
C LEU A 214 3.51 17.49 12.69
N ALA A 215 2.52 18.22 13.16
CA ALA A 215 2.44 19.67 13.02
C ALA A 215 3.62 20.37 13.69
N ASP A 216 3.97 19.99 14.91
CA ASP A 216 5.07 20.59 15.67
C ASP A 216 6.42 20.37 15.02
N HIS A 217 6.68 19.14 14.55
CA HIS A 217 7.96 18.80 13.93
C HIS A 217 8.08 19.29 12.48
N TYR A 218 6.96 19.53 11.80
CA TYR A 218 6.96 20.27 10.55
C TYR A 218 7.30 21.75 10.79
N LYS A 219 6.68 22.35 11.80
CA LYS A 219 6.89 23.76 12.15
C LYS A 219 8.33 24.04 12.58
N ASN A 220 8.94 23.13 13.36
CA ASN A 220 10.31 23.33 13.87
C ASN A 220 11.40 22.92 12.87
N GLY A 221 11.04 22.35 11.72
CA GLY A 221 11.98 21.98 10.67
C GLY A 221 12.57 20.57 10.77
N ASP A 222 12.19 19.77 11.78
CA ASP A 222 12.60 18.36 11.85
C ASP A 222 12.04 17.56 10.69
N ILE A 223 10.83 17.92 10.24
CA ILE A 223 10.28 17.51 8.95
C ILE A 223 10.52 18.68 7.98
N PRO A 224 11.28 18.49 6.90
CA PRO A 224 11.60 19.60 5.98
C PRO A 224 10.34 20.12 5.28
N GLN A 225 10.33 21.40 4.94
CA GLN A 225 9.18 22.03 4.29
C GLN A 225 8.80 21.35 2.98
N GLU A 226 9.78 20.91 2.20
CA GLU A 226 9.55 20.21 0.94
C GLU A 226 8.81 18.87 1.11
N ALA A 227 8.81 18.28 2.31
CA ALA A 227 8.14 17.00 2.55
C ALA A 227 6.62 17.06 2.33
N ILE A 228 6.00 18.23 2.35
CA ILE A 228 4.58 18.39 1.98
C ILE A 228 4.32 18.20 0.48
N THR A 229 5.36 18.08 -0.31
CA THR A 229 5.28 17.76 -1.74
C THR A 229 5.66 16.30 -2.03
N TYR A 230 5.98 15.51 -1.00
CA TYR A 230 6.47 14.15 -1.16
C TYR A 230 5.33 13.15 -1.23
N GLN A 231 5.37 12.33 -2.28
CA GLN A 231 4.80 11.01 -2.35
C GLN A 231 5.92 9.99 -2.07
N GLU A 232 5.69 8.71 -2.35
CA GLU A 232 6.68 7.66 -2.07
C GLU A 232 8.03 7.89 -2.77
N GLU A 233 7.98 8.27 -4.06
CA GLU A 233 9.19 8.39 -4.88
C GLU A 233 10.04 9.61 -4.55
N GLN A 234 9.44 10.73 -4.19
CA GLN A 234 10.19 11.92 -3.79
C GLN A 234 10.95 11.69 -2.48
N GLY A 235 10.31 11.03 -1.50
CA GLY A 235 10.98 10.64 -0.25
C GLY A 235 12.10 9.64 -0.49
N ARG A 236 11.88 8.66 -1.35
CA ARG A 236 12.92 7.71 -1.76
C ARG A 236 14.11 8.43 -2.38
N ALA A 237 13.87 9.35 -3.31
CA ALA A 237 14.92 10.13 -3.94
C ALA A 237 15.71 10.97 -2.94
N ALA A 238 15.02 11.60 -1.99
CA ALA A 238 15.67 12.40 -0.94
C ALA A 238 16.58 11.52 -0.07
N PHE A 239 16.13 10.32 0.30
CA PHE A 239 16.92 9.39 1.11
C PHE A 239 18.11 8.86 0.31
N GLU A 240 17.91 8.41 -0.93
CA GLU A 240 18.98 7.90 -1.78
C GLU A 240 20.04 8.95 -2.12
N SER A 241 19.67 10.24 -2.13
CA SER A 241 20.62 11.33 -2.34
C SER A 241 21.52 11.64 -1.14
N GLY A 242 21.27 10.99 0.00
CA GLY A 242 22.03 11.20 1.22
C GLY A 242 21.60 12.42 2.04
N LYS A 243 20.48 13.06 1.71
CA LYS A 243 20.03 14.30 2.34
C LYS A 243 19.07 14.10 3.51
N LEU A 244 18.73 12.84 3.85
CA LEU A 244 17.71 12.52 4.82
C LEU A 244 18.24 11.47 5.80
N LEU A 245 18.09 11.73 7.09
CA LEU A 245 18.55 10.81 8.15
C LEU A 245 17.58 9.65 8.35
N PHE A 246 16.28 9.93 8.35
CA PHE A 246 15.19 8.99 8.56
C PHE A 246 14.11 9.14 7.50
N LEU A 247 13.62 8.01 6.99
CA LEU A 247 12.51 7.97 6.05
C LEU A 247 11.52 6.90 6.48
N ARG A 248 10.25 7.26 6.63
CA ARG A 248 9.16 6.28 6.66
C ARG A 248 8.78 5.97 5.22
N ASN A 249 8.87 4.70 4.81
CA ASN A 249 8.40 4.27 3.51
C ASN A 249 8.11 2.77 3.51
N TRP A 250 7.62 2.29 2.37
CA TRP A 250 7.27 0.90 2.12
C TRP A 250 8.51 0.04 1.79
N PRO A 251 8.40 -1.31 1.84
CA PRO A 251 9.56 -2.19 1.67
C PRO A 251 10.24 -2.13 0.30
N TYR A 252 9.54 -1.74 -0.77
CA TYR A 252 10.12 -1.68 -2.11
C TYR A 252 11.35 -0.74 -2.19
N VAL A 253 11.43 0.24 -1.32
CA VAL A 253 12.54 1.19 -1.27
C VAL A 253 13.87 0.49 -0.94
N TYR A 254 13.82 -0.60 -0.19
CA TYR A 254 15.05 -1.29 0.26
C TYR A 254 15.91 -1.73 -0.92
N ASN A 255 15.33 -2.44 -1.88
CA ASN A 255 16.06 -2.89 -3.05
C ASN A 255 16.57 -1.72 -3.90
N LEU A 256 15.73 -0.73 -4.14
CA LEU A 256 16.10 0.42 -4.97
C LEU A 256 17.22 1.26 -4.32
N ALA A 257 17.16 1.49 -3.01
CA ALA A 257 18.23 2.19 -2.31
C ALA A 257 19.57 1.44 -2.36
N THR A 258 19.52 0.11 -2.57
CA THR A 258 20.70 -0.74 -2.71
C THR A 258 21.21 -0.80 -4.16
N THR A 259 20.32 -0.76 -5.16
CA THR A 259 20.65 -1.07 -6.56
C THR A 259 20.56 0.11 -7.51
N ASP A 260 19.81 1.17 -7.16
CA ASP A 260 19.69 2.35 -8.01
C ASP A 260 21.04 3.01 -8.19
N GLY A 261 21.45 3.27 -9.44
CA GLY A 261 22.74 3.87 -9.76
C GLY A 261 22.93 5.26 -9.16
N SER A 262 21.84 5.99 -8.90
CA SER A 262 21.87 7.31 -8.28
C SER A 262 21.90 7.27 -6.75
N SER A 263 21.71 6.09 -6.14
CA SER A 263 21.74 5.96 -4.69
C SER A 263 23.16 6.07 -4.15
N VAL A 264 23.38 7.02 -3.25
CA VAL A 264 24.67 7.21 -2.55
C VAL A 264 24.68 6.54 -1.17
N VAL A 265 23.59 5.83 -0.80
CA VAL A 265 23.42 5.26 0.55
C VAL A 265 23.47 3.73 0.58
N LYS A 266 23.89 3.08 -0.48
CA LYS A 266 23.84 1.61 -0.66
C LYS A 266 24.27 0.80 0.56
N ASP A 267 25.43 1.12 1.13
CA ASP A 267 25.98 0.38 2.28
C ASP A 267 25.85 1.18 3.60
N LYS A 268 25.04 2.24 3.58
CA LYS A 268 24.96 3.22 4.67
C LYS A 268 23.61 3.23 5.37
N PHE A 269 22.68 2.36 4.98
CA PHE A 269 21.34 2.35 5.55
C PHE A 269 20.94 0.97 6.06
N ALA A 270 19.99 0.96 6.95
CA ALA A 270 19.27 -0.22 7.37
C ALA A 270 17.82 0.17 7.66
N VAL A 271 17.01 -0.81 8.05
CA VAL A 271 15.63 -0.58 8.45
C VAL A 271 15.39 -1.01 9.87
N ALA A 272 14.44 -0.35 10.50
CA ALA A 272 13.98 -0.64 11.85
C ALA A 272 12.45 -0.57 11.87
N PRO A 273 11.79 -1.09 12.93
CA PRO A 273 10.38 -0.84 13.17
C PRO A 273 10.11 0.67 13.21
N LEU A 274 8.93 1.08 12.79
CA LEU A 274 8.49 2.46 13.01
C LEU A 274 8.54 2.75 14.51
N PRO A 275 9.10 3.89 14.93
CA PRO A 275 9.19 4.19 16.35
C PRO A 275 7.81 4.52 16.91
N GLY A 276 7.56 4.09 18.14
CA GLY A 276 6.31 4.33 18.85
C GLY A 276 6.49 5.17 20.09
N VAL A 277 5.54 5.08 21.01
CA VAL A 277 5.59 5.82 22.27
C VAL A 277 6.58 5.18 23.26
N THR A 278 6.48 3.86 23.43
CA THR A 278 7.33 3.09 24.36
C THR A 278 8.08 1.95 23.67
N GLY A 279 7.80 1.69 22.43
CA GLY A 279 8.37 0.64 21.60
C GLY A 279 7.92 0.82 20.16
N PRO A 280 7.76 -0.25 19.36
CA PRO A 280 7.34 -0.15 17.97
C PRO A 280 6.02 0.59 17.82
N GLY A 281 5.95 1.48 16.84
CA GLY A 281 4.74 2.16 16.44
C GLY A 281 3.84 1.31 15.55
N ALA A 282 2.65 1.83 15.25
CA ALA A 282 1.69 1.18 14.38
C ALA A 282 1.92 1.60 12.92
N SER A 283 2.10 0.61 12.04
CA SER A 283 2.02 0.85 10.59
C SER A 283 0.57 0.82 10.14
N SER A 284 0.23 1.60 9.12
CA SER A 284 -0.95 1.31 8.32
C SER A 284 -0.69 0.05 7.49
N LEU A 285 -1.71 -0.81 7.34
CA LEU A 285 -1.62 -1.94 6.43
C LEU A 285 -1.63 -1.41 5.00
N GLY A 286 -0.60 -1.74 4.26
CA GLY A 286 -0.48 -1.46 2.85
C GLY A 286 -0.49 -2.72 2.01
N GLY A 287 -0.19 -2.57 0.73
CA GLY A 287 -0.10 -3.67 -0.20
C GLY A 287 -1.15 -3.60 -1.30
N HIS A 288 -1.05 -4.56 -2.19
CA HIS A 288 -1.88 -4.64 -3.38
C HIS A 288 -2.31 -6.08 -3.62
N SER A 289 -3.47 -6.21 -4.23
CA SER A 289 -4.01 -7.47 -4.71
C SER A 289 -4.35 -7.32 -6.19
N GLU A 290 -4.55 -8.45 -6.87
CA GLU A 290 -4.88 -8.46 -8.30
C GLU A 290 -6.31 -8.93 -8.49
N GLY A 291 -7.16 -8.05 -9.03
CA GLY A 291 -8.58 -8.34 -9.24
C GLY A 291 -8.91 -8.59 -10.70
N ILE A 292 -9.89 -9.45 -10.93
CA ILE A 292 -10.41 -9.74 -12.27
C ILE A 292 -11.62 -8.83 -12.52
N SER A 293 -11.58 -8.06 -13.60
CA SER A 293 -12.72 -7.24 -14.00
C SER A 293 -13.91 -8.13 -14.41
N VAL A 294 -15.10 -7.77 -13.94
CA VAL A 294 -16.33 -8.46 -14.39
C VAL A 294 -16.57 -8.29 -15.89
N TYR A 295 -15.93 -7.32 -16.53
CA TYR A 295 -16.05 -7.05 -17.97
C TYR A 295 -15.03 -7.83 -18.81
N SER A 296 -14.10 -8.54 -18.18
CA SER A 296 -13.13 -9.37 -18.89
C SER A 296 -13.83 -10.47 -19.69
N LYS A 297 -13.36 -10.68 -20.93
CA LYS A 297 -13.83 -11.76 -21.79
C LYS A 297 -13.12 -13.09 -21.54
N TYR A 298 -11.97 -13.06 -20.87
CA TYR A 298 -11.09 -14.21 -20.68
C TYR A 298 -10.78 -14.44 -19.20
N LYS A 299 -11.84 -14.55 -18.39
CA LYS A 299 -11.72 -14.68 -16.93
C LYS A 299 -10.98 -15.93 -16.49
N ALA A 300 -11.07 -17.03 -17.26
CA ALA A 300 -10.34 -18.25 -16.93
C ALA A 300 -8.82 -18.08 -17.06
N THR A 301 -8.36 -17.39 -18.11
CA THR A 301 -6.94 -17.02 -18.24
C THR A 301 -6.51 -16.10 -17.10
N ALA A 302 -7.33 -15.10 -16.79
CA ALA A 302 -7.06 -14.18 -15.69
C ALA A 302 -6.89 -14.92 -14.36
N LEU A 303 -7.79 -15.86 -14.04
CA LEU A 303 -7.68 -16.64 -12.81
C LEU A 303 -6.39 -17.47 -12.76
N ASP A 304 -6.02 -18.13 -13.86
CA ASP A 304 -4.79 -18.91 -13.91
C ASP A 304 -3.54 -18.02 -13.73
N PHE A 305 -3.56 -16.80 -14.27
CA PHE A 305 -2.48 -15.85 -14.05
C PHE A 305 -2.41 -15.40 -12.58
N LEU A 306 -3.55 -15.19 -11.90
CA LEU A 306 -3.56 -14.91 -10.46
C LEU A 306 -2.93 -16.05 -9.66
N LYS A 307 -3.23 -17.30 -9.99
CA LYS A 307 -2.63 -18.45 -9.33
C LYS A 307 -1.12 -18.52 -9.58
N PHE A 308 -0.69 -18.17 -10.79
CA PHE A 308 0.72 -18.13 -11.16
C PHE A 308 1.51 -17.12 -10.31
N ILE A 309 1.00 -15.91 -10.14
CA ILE A 309 1.73 -14.88 -9.38
C ILE A 309 1.80 -15.16 -7.87
N GLU A 310 0.95 -16.04 -7.35
CA GLU A 310 0.98 -16.45 -5.94
C GLU A 310 1.84 -17.69 -5.69
N GLU A 311 2.40 -18.31 -6.72
CA GLU A 311 3.33 -19.42 -6.55
C GLU A 311 4.58 -18.96 -5.80
N ASP A 312 5.15 -19.85 -4.99
CA ASP A 312 6.34 -19.57 -4.19
C ASP A 312 7.49 -19.00 -5.03
N ALA A 313 7.70 -19.54 -6.22
CA ALA A 313 8.77 -19.09 -7.12
C ALA A 313 8.60 -17.63 -7.55
N GLN A 314 7.39 -17.21 -7.89
CA GLN A 314 7.10 -15.85 -8.29
C GLN A 314 7.19 -14.89 -7.09
N GLN A 315 6.66 -15.30 -5.95
CA GLN A 315 6.72 -14.49 -4.72
C GLN A 315 8.16 -14.27 -4.25
N LYS A 316 9.02 -15.29 -4.34
CA LYS A 316 10.45 -15.14 -4.07
C LYS A 316 11.11 -14.19 -5.06
N PHE A 317 10.79 -14.32 -6.33
CA PHE A 317 11.35 -13.44 -7.37
C PHE A 317 10.99 -11.97 -7.11
N PHE A 318 9.72 -11.68 -6.79
CA PHE A 318 9.29 -10.31 -6.48
C PHE A 318 10.04 -9.73 -5.29
N MET A 319 10.29 -10.52 -4.27
CA MET A 319 11.07 -10.10 -3.11
C MET A 319 12.53 -9.88 -3.47
N GLU A 320 13.15 -10.82 -4.15
CA GLU A 320 14.58 -10.74 -4.52
C GLU A 320 14.85 -9.61 -5.48
N GLN A 321 13.98 -9.41 -6.47
CA GLN A 321 14.12 -8.37 -7.50
C GLN A 321 13.75 -6.98 -6.99
N GLY A 322 12.68 -6.86 -6.20
CA GLY A 322 12.10 -5.56 -5.88
C GLY A 322 11.84 -5.29 -4.41
N SER A 323 12.22 -6.20 -3.50
CA SER A 323 11.85 -6.12 -2.08
C SER A 323 10.32 -5.98 -1.89
N LEU A 324 9.52 -6.50 -2.82
CA LEU A 324 8.08 -6.54 -2.66
C LEU A 324 7.75 -7.55 -1.56
N ALA A 325 6.91 -7.11 -0.62
CA ALA A 325 6.64 -7.91 0.57
C ALA A 325 5.84 -9.17 0.22
N PRO A 326 6.40 -10.38 0.41
CA PRO A 326 5.69 -11.60 0.07
C PRO A 326 4.40 -11.77 0.85
N VAL A 327 3.39 -12.33 0.19
CA VAL A 327 2.14 -12.74 0.85
C VAL A 327 2.20 -14.21 1.30
N VAL A 328 3.16 -14.98 0.80
CA VAL A 328 3.37 -16.38 1.21
C VAL A 328 4.16 -16.41 2.50
N GLY A 329 3.52 -16.88 3.57
CA GLY A 329 4.08 -16.82 4.92
C GLY A 329 5.39 -17.57 5.11
N SER A 330 5.57 -18.73 4.44
CA SER A 330 6.77 -19.56 4.57
C SER A 330 8.06 -18.87 4.13
N ILE A 331 7.98 -17.85 3.28
CA ILE A 331 9.16 -17.10 2.82
C ILE A 331 9.82 -16.38 3.99
N TYR A 332 9.03 -15.84 4.91
CA TYR A 332 9.55 -15.12 6.10
C TYR A 332 10.22 -16.07 7.11
N ALA A 333 9.94 -17.37 7.06
CA ALA A 333 10.52 -18.38 7.94
C ALA A 333 11.74 -19.08 7.31
N ASP A 334 12.08 -18.78 6.07
CA ASP A 334 13.23 -19.37 5.36
C ASP A 334 14.52 -18.75 5.88
N ALA A 335 15.32 -19.52 6.63
CA ALA A 335 16.54 -19.04 7.27
C ALA A 335 17.57 -18.50 6.26
N THR A 336 17.65 -19.09 5.06
CA THR A 336 18.56 -18.65 4.01
C THR A 336 18.14 -17.27 3.48
N LEU A 337 16.84 -17.07 3.26
CA LEU A 337 16.29 -15.80 2.79
C LEU A 337 16.41 -14.71 3.87
N VAL A 338 16.14 -15.04 5.12
CA VAL A 338 16.27 -14.10 6.24
C VAL A 338 17.74 -13.66 6.43
N ALA A 339 18.69 -14.56 6.26
CA ALA A 339 20.12 -14.22 6.35
C ALA A 339 20.53 -13.27 5.22
N LYS A 340 20.01 -13.47 4.01
CA LYS A 340 20.32 -12.63 2.85
C LYS A 340 19.54 -11.31 2.85
N TYR A 341 18.31 -11.32 3.36
CA TYR A 341 17.41 -10.18 3.42
C TYR A 341 16.99 -9.93 4.88
N PRO A 342 17.87 -9.35 5.70
CA PRO A 342 17.65 -9.26 7.15
C PRO A 342 16.49 -8.35 7.56
N TYR A 343 15.91 -7.58 6.64
CA TYR A 343 14.73 -6.78 6.92
C TYR A 343 13.44 -7.62 7.05
N LEU A 344 13.43 -8.87 6.57
CA LEU A 344 12.22 -9.70 6.52
C LEU A 344 11.51 -9.87 7.88
N PRO A 345 12.20 -10.14 9.00
CA PRO A 345 11.52 -10.24 10.29
C PRO A 345 10.86 -8.92 10.73
N THR A 346 11.52 -7.79 10.50
CA THR A 346 10.97 -6.46 10.80
C THR A 346 9.73 -6.19 9.97
N LEU A 347 9.78 -6.53 8.68
CA LEU A 347 8.65 -6.38 7.76
C LEU A 347 7.47 -7.25 8.19
N LEU A 348 7.70 -8.51 8.51
CA LEU A 348 6.63 -9.43 8.95
C LEU A 348 5.93 -8.90 10.20
N THR A 349 6.69 -8.45 11.19
CA THR A 349 6.12 -7.87 12.41
C THR A 349 5.29 -6.62 12.08
N SER A 350 5.79 -5.76 11.19
CA SER A 350 5.06 -4.58 10.75
C SER A 350 3.72 -4.94 10.10
N ILE A 351 3.72 -5.94 9.22
CA ILE A 351 2.49 -6.41 8.53
C ILE A 351 1.50 -7.02 9.52
N GLN A 352 1.97 -7.90 10.41
CA GLN A 352 1.10 -8.60 11.37
C GLN A 352 0.46 -7.66 12.38
N ASN A 353 1.12 -6.56 12.72
CA ASN A 353 0.63 -5.56 13.67
C ASN A 353 0.05 -4.33 13.00
N ALA A 354 0.00 -4.29 11.68
CA ALA A 354 -0.51 -3.16 10.92
C ALA A 354 -2.01 -2.94 11.16
N VAL A 355 -2.40 -1.68 11.16
CA VAL A 355 -3.80 -1.26 11.33
C VAL A 355 -4.38 -0.97 9.95
N PRO A 356 -5.46 -1.64 9.54
CA PRO A 356 -6.15 -1.29 8.30
C PRO A 356 -6.68 0.14 8.37
N ARG A 357 -6.58 0.85 7.27
CA ARG A 357 -7.32 2.11 7.10
C ARG A 357 -8.81 1.80 7.05
N PRO A 358 -9.72 2.78 7.24
CA PRO A 358 -11.16 2.50 7.28
C PRO A 358 -11.65 1.64 6.10
N VAL A 359 -12.38 0.57 6.39
CA VAL A 359 -12.93 -0.36 5.39
C VAL A 359 -14.35 0.07 5.06
N THR A 360 -14.55 0.69 3.92
CA THR A 360 -15.86 1.25 3.53
C THR A 360 -15.95 1.40 2.01
N PRO A 361 -17.13 1.16 1.40
CA PRO A 361 -17.36 1.51 -0.02
C PRO A 361 -17.24 3.01 -0.31
N PHE A 362 -17.33 3.86 0.72
CA PHE A 362 -17.24 5.31 0.62
C PHE A 362 -15.83 5.84 0.89
N TYR A 363 -14.84 4.98 0.76
CA TYR A 363 -13.45 5.31 1.09
C TYR A 363 -12.92 6.57 0.41
N PRO A 364 -13.22 6.87 -0.87
CA PRO A 364 -12.72 8.11 -1.48
C PRO A 364 -13.11 9.37 -0.71
N ALA A 365 -14.32 9.46 -0.20
CA ALA A 365 -14.75 10.60 0.61
C ALA A 365 -14.14 10.57 2.01
N VAL A 366 -13.95 9.39 2.59
CA VAL A 366 -13.31 9.20 3.89
C VAL A 366 -11.84 9.62 3.86
N THR A 367 -11.09 9.14 2.88
CA THR A 367 -9.67 9.49 2.75
C THR A 367 -9.49 10.98 2.45
N LYS A 368 -10.38 11.57 1.64
CA LYS A 368 -10.37 13.02 1.40
C LYS A 368 -10.53 13.82 2.70
N ALA A 369 -11.43 13.41 3.57
CA ALA A 369 -11.63 14.04 4.87
C ALA A 369 -10.34 13.99 5.72
N ILE A 370 -9.65 12.84 5.71
CA ILE A 370 -8.40 12.67 6.45
C ILE A 370 -7.28 13.52 5.83
N GLU A 371 -7.14 13.50 4.51
CA GLU A 371 -6.13 14.27 3.78
C GLU A 371 -6.28 15.76 3.99
N ASP A 372 -7.48 16.29 3.74
CA ASP A 372 -7.73 17.73 3.81
C ASP A 372 -7.44 18.29 5.20
N ASN A 373 -7.87 17.61 6.23
CA ASN A 373 -7.72 18.07 7.60
C ASN A 373 -6.31 17.83 8.16
N SER A 374 -5.70 16.70 7.83
CA SER A 374 -4.32 16.42 8.23
C SER A 374 -3.34 17.40 7.58
N TYR A 375 -3.51 17.66 6.30
CA TYR A 375 -2.70 18.62 5.56
C TYR A 375 -2.81 20.03 6.15
N ALA A 376 -4.04 20.49 6.41
CA ALA A 376 -4.28 21.81 7.00
C ALA A 376 -3.65 21.94 8.40
N ALA A 377 -3.75 20.88 9.22
CA ALA A 377 -3.13 20.86 10.55
C ALA A 377 -1.61 20.88 10.49
N ILE A 378 -1.00 20.07 9.63
CA ILE A 378 0.46 19.99 9.50
C ILE A 378 1.02 21.34 9.03
N LYS A 379 0.38 21.96 8.04
CA LYS A 379 0.79 23.28 7.54
C LYS A 379 0.52 24.43 8.51
N GLY A 380 -0.34 24.22 9.51
CA GLY A 380 -0.75 25.27 10.42
C GLY A 380 -1.89 26.15 9.91
N ASP A 381 -2.61 25.74 8.87
CA ASP A 381 -3.77 26.44 8.32
C ASP A 381 -5.01 26.27 9.22
N LYS A 382 -5.05 25.20 9.99
CA LYS A 382 -6.03 24.91 11.06
C LYS A 382 -5.31 24.52 12.33
N SER A 383 -5.91 24.78 13.48
CA SER A 383 -5.46 24.12 14.71
C SER A 383 -5.71 22.62 14.62
N VAL A 384 -4.90 21.83 15.32
CA VAL A 384 -5.11 20.39 15.39
C VAL A 384 -6.48 20.05 15.97
N ASP A 385 -6.92 20.77 17.00
CA ASP A 385 -8.24 20.57 17.60
C ASP A 385 -9.36 20.75 16.57
N GLN A 386 -9.33 21.82 15.79
CA GLN A 386 -10.33 22.07 14.76
C GLN A 386 -10.23 21.05 13.61
N ALA A 387 -9.01 20.68 13.21
CA ALA A 387 -8.80 19.70 12.16
C ALA A 387 -9.39 18.34 12.53
N ILE A 388 -9.20 17.89 13.77
CA ILE A 388 -9.76 16.61 14.25
C ILE A 388 -11.30 16.66 14.30
N LYS A 389 -11.88 17.75 14.78
CA LYS A 389 -13.34 17.95 14.79
C LYS A 389 -13.92 17.92 13.37
N ASP A 390 -13.30 18.64 12.46
CA ASP A 390 -13.73 18.70 11.07
C ASP A 390 -13.56 17.34 10.36
N MET A 391 -12.47 16.65 10.64
CA MET A 391 -12.21 15.31 10.13
C MET A 391 -13.30 14.34 10.58
N SER A 392 -13.61 14.33 11.88
CA SER A 392 -14.65 13.46 12.45
C SER A 392 -16.02 13.71 11.80
N ALA A 393 -16.41 14.96 11.67
CA ALA A 393 -17.67 15.34 11.03
C ALA A 393 -17.70 14.92 9.55
N ALA A 394 -16.62 15.15 8.82
CA ALA A 394 -16.54 14.82 7.39
C ALA A 394 -16.55 13.32 7.14
N ILE A 395 -15.87 12.53 7.97
CA ILE A 395 -15.87 11.05 7.86
C ILE A 395 -17.28 10.52 8.15
N SER A 396 -17.95 11.03 9.18
CA SER A 396 -19.32 10.63 9.50
C SER A 396 -20.28 10.93 8.35
N ALA A 397 -20.17 12.12 7.73
CA ALA A 397 -20.97 12.49 6.58
C ALA A 397 -20.70 11.61 5.37
N ALA A 398 -19.43 11.25 5.12
CA ALA A 398 -19.02 10.40 4.01
C ALA A 398 -19.57 8.97 4.13
N SER A 399 -19.71 8.49 5.36
CA SER A 399 -20.19 7.13 5.66
C SER A 399 -21.73 7.04 5.72
N GLY A 400 -22.45 8.10 5.42
CA GLY A 400 -23.91 8.14 5.43
C GLY A 400 -24.52 8.32 6.82
N GLY A 401 -23.76 8.84 7.76
CA GLY A 401 -24.28 9.17 9.07
C GLY A 401 -23.43 8.73 10.23
#